data_4365d54c9015594ff877dd065e3c1cd3
#
_entry.id   4365d54c9015594ff877dd065e3c1cd3
#
_cell.length_a   1.000
_cell.length_b   1.000
_cell.length_c   1.000
_cell.angle_alpha   90.00
_cell.angle_beta   90.00
_cell.angle_gamma   90.00
#
_symmetry.space_group_name_H-M   'P 1'
#
loop_
_entity.id
_entity.type
_entity.pdbx_description
1 polymer ?
#
loop_
_entity_poly.entity_id
_entity_poly.type
_entity_poly.pdbx_seq_one_letter_code
_entity_poly.pdbx_strand_id
1 'polypeptide(L)'
;MDGVHNIVKYFIVVYIVAGLLMTELFSQELKVDIEVLSLEEAVTKAVRSNPFLKAAEWKEKSTKEKMVQSGSWMDPVLKFGLLNVPAESFEFDREPMTGKQIALTQQIPFPGKLGAKKKAAEQEWHAVSADRLELERMLIHQVKNSYFDLYTIDKSIGIISENIDLTTRFVEIAERRYSVGTGLQQDVLKAQVEKSKFEEQSINLGFKREKATAVLNALMNRAPDTPILVSDELLPTKIDLTEEELMEKAKKLRPALKAARHRIDRNERMMDFSKKLKLPDLGVAMAYTQRNELTGPMMGEGADFLSMSVAFSLPIKPGNRQSSKVEESKAEVRMAQESYNNILNNVKRDIRIMFADVAKAKELIVLYENQILPQAEQSLNSALSGYQVNKVDFITLLNNQITLFNFRINYYRIISEHEKSIAGIEAAVGVNLTRGDSKNE
;
A
#
# COMPACT_ATOMS: atom_id res chain seq x y z
N MET A 1 -6.60 -77.20 8.77
CA MET A 1 -5.87 -76.44 7.72
C MET A 1 -6.70 -75.31 7.13
N ASP A 2 -7.96 -75.11 7.50
CA ASP A 2 -8.88 -74.17 6.86
C ASP A 2 -8.83 -72.70 7.43
N GLY A 3 -8.24 -72.52 8.62
CA GLY A 3 -8.18 -71.20 9.25
C GLY A 3 -7.14 -70.22 8.64
N VAL A 4 -6.03 -70.75 8.16
CA VAL A 4 -4.93 -69.95 7.60
C VAL A 4 -5.25 -69.42 6.21
N HIS A 5 -6.04 -70.19 5.44
CA HIS A 5 -6.42 -69.81 4.07
C HIS A 5 -7.39 -68.63 4.05
N ASN A 6 -8.25 -68.47 5.03
CA ASN A 6 -9.17 -67.36 5.14
C ASN A 6 -8.46 -66.04 5.60
N ILE A 7 -7.47 -66.13 6.46
CA ILE A 7 -6.70 -64.94 6.92
C ILE A 7 -5.88 -64.33 5.75
N VAL A 8 -5.24 -65.18 4.94
CA VAL A 8 -4.50 -64.72 3.75
C VAL A 8 -5.41 -64.03 2.71
N LYS A 9 -6.65 -64.56 2.48
CA LYS A 9 -7.61 -63.90 1.61
C LYS A 9 -8.07 -62.52 2.12
N TYR A 10 -8.28 -62.36 3.42
CA TYR A 10 -8.62 -61.06 4.01
C TYR A 10 -7.48 -60.04 3.89
N PHE A 11 -6.23 -60.48 4.08
CA PHE A 11 -5.07 -59.60 3.88
C PHE A 11 -4.91 -59.16 2.42
N ILE A 12 -5.10 -60.00 1.45
CA ILE A 12 -5.03 -59.70 0.03
C ILE A 12 -6.14 -58.74 -0.38
N VAL A 13 -7.36 -58.91 0.11
CA VAL A 13 -8.47 -58.00 -0.16
C VAL A 13 -8.26 -56.61 0.46
N VAL A 14 -7.74 -56.57 1.69
CA VAL A 14 -7.40 -55.30 2.35
C VAL A 14 -6.26 -54.53 1.63
N TYR A 15 -5.24 -55.24 1.12
CA TYR A 15 -4.18 -54.65 0.31
C TYR A 15 -4.65 -54.16 -1.05
N ILE A 16 -5.56 -54.87 -1.70
CA ILE A 16 -6.15 -54.47 -2.99
C ILE A 16 -7.07 -53.25 -2.80
N VAL A 17 -7.87 -53.22 -1.73
CA VAL A 17 -8.76 -52.10 -1.42
C VAL A 17 -7.93 -50.87 -0.97
N ALA A 18 -6.87 -51.06 -0.19
CA ALA A 18 -5.95 -49.96 0.17
C ALA A 18 -5.17 -49.46 -1.05
N GLY A 19 -4.77 -50.32 -1.98
CA GLY A 19 -4.14 -49.95 -3.24
C GLY A 19 -5.07 -49.17 -4.16
N LEU A 20 -6.35 -49.53 -4.25
CA LEU A 20 -7.38 -48.84 -5.02
C LEU A 20 -7.73 -47.48 -4.40
N LEU A 21 -7.79 -47.35 -3.07
CA LEU A 21 -7.99 -46.10 -2.38
C LEU A 21 -6.78 -45.15 -2.52
N MET A 22 -5.56 -45.68 -2.58
CA MET A 22 -4.34 -44.87 -2.84
C MET A 22 -4.29 -44.39 -4.30
N THR A 23 -4.78 -45.16 -5.27
CA THR A 23 -4.83 -44.69 -6.68
C THR A 23 -5.91 -43.62 -6.90
N GLU A 24 -7.02 -43.62 -6.18
CA GLU A 24 -8.02 -42.54 -6.23
C GLU A 24 -7.50 -41.25 -5.53
N LEU A 25 -6.70 -41.37 -4.50
CA LEU A 25 -6.06 -40.22 -3.85
C LEU A 25 -4.93 -39.58 -4.70
N PHE A 26 -4.29 -40.36 -5.58
CA PHE A 26 -3.26 -39.84 -6.50
C PHE A 26 -3.80 -39.35 -7.84
N SER A 27 -5.06 -39.69 -8.20
CA SER A 27 -5.71 -39.26 -9.43
C SER A 27 -6.58 -37.99 -9.29
N GLN A 28 -6.60 -37.32 -8.12
CA GLN A 28 -6.97 -35.92 -8.10
C GLN A 28 -5.80 -35.11 -8.73
N GLU A 29 -5.72 -35.17 -10.07
CA GLU A 29 -5.17 -34.06 -10.82
C GLU A 29 -5.82 -32.81 -10.23
N LEU A 30 -5.02 -32.01 -9.53
CA LEU A 30 -5.35 -30.63 -9.21
C LEU A 30 -5.64 -29.97 -10.57
N LYS A 31 -6.91 -29.99 -11.00
CA LYS A 31 -7.40 -29.01 -11.96
C LYS A 31 -7.20 -27.68 -11.28
N VAL A 32 -6.02 -27.09 -11.46
CA VAL A 32 -5.80 -25.68 -11.19
C VAL A 32 -6.71 -24.98 -12.19
N ASP A 33 -7.93 -24.65 -11.76
CA ASP A 33 -8.78 -23.71 -12.50
C ASP A 33 -8.00 -22.39 -12.58
N ILE A 34 -7.30 -22.22 -13.69
CA ILE A 34 -6.54 -20.99 -13.96
C ILE A 34 -7.59 -19.94 -14.31
N GLU A 35 -8.06 -19.24 -13.28
CA GLU A 35 -9.02 -18.14 -13.41
C GLU A 35 -8.37 -16.99 -14.18
N VAL A 36 -9.01 -16.55 -15.26
CA VAL A 36 -8.60 -15.33 -15.95
C VAL A 36 -8.92 -14.15 -15.02
N LEU A 37 -7.88 -13.51 -14.51
CA LEU A 37 -7.98 -12.39 -13.57
C LEU A 37 -8.20 -11.09 -14.36
N SER A 38 -9.35 -10.46 -14.17
CA SER A 38 -9.59 -9.10 -14.66
C SER A 38 -8.91 -8.05 -13.79
N LEU A 39 -8.65 -6.87 -14.36
CA LEU A 39 -8.07 -5.74 -13.61
C LEU A 39 -8.95 -5.33 -12.41
N GLU A 40 -10.27 -5.31 -12.59
CA GLU A 40 -11.21 -4.92 -11.54
C GLU A 40 -11.22 -5.93 -10.39
N GLU A 41 -11.16 -7.22 -10.69
CA GLU A 41 -11.04 -8.28 -9.69
C GLU A 41 -9.71 -8.20 -8.94
N ALA A 42 -8.59 -7.96 -9.63
CA ALA A 42 -7.28 -7.79 -9.00
C ALA A 42 -7.30 -6.64 -7.99
N VAL A 43 -7.84 -5.49 -8.38
CA VAL A 43 -8.00 -4.31 -7.51
C VAL A 43 -8.90 -4.63 -6.33
N THR A 44 -10.07 -5.25 -6.56
CA THR A 44 -11.03 -5.57 -5.50
C THR A 44 -10.45 -6.56 -4.50
N LYS A 45 -9.79 -7.62 -4.98
CA LYS A 45 -9.10 -8.61 -4.12
C LYS A 45 -8.01 -7.94 -3.28
N ALA A 46 -7.20 -7.06 -3.88
CA ALA A 46 -6.14 -6.34 -3.16
C ALA A 46 -6.70 -5.41 -2.07
N VAL A 47 -7.64 -4.54 -2.39
CA VAL A 47 -8.24 -3.60 -1.42
C VAL A 47 -8.88 -4.34 -0.26
N ARG A 48 -9.54 -5.48 -0.51
CA ARG A 48 -10.22 -6.27 0.52
C ARG A 48 -9.27 -7.05 1.43
N SER A 49 -8.15 -7.54 0.91
CA SER A 49 -7.32 -8.54 1.60
C SER A 49 -5.96 -8.02 2.05
N ASN A 50 -5.45 -6.92 1.49
CA ASN A 50 -4.09 -6.46 1.72
C ASN A 50 -3.82 -6.11 3.20
N PRO A 51 -2.82 -6.74 3.86
CA PRO A 51 -2.52 -6.52 5.28
C PRO A 51 -2.10 -5.08 5.60
N PHE A 52 -1.43 -4.40 4.66
CA PHE A 52 -0.97 -3.02 4.86
C PHE A 52 -2.17 -2.06 5.00
N LEU A 53 -3.21 -2.24 4.18
CA LEU A 53 -4.44 -1.44 4.28
C LEU A 53 -5.21 -1.76 5.57
N LYS A 54 -5.29 -3.03 5.97
CA LYS A 54 -5.88 -3.43 7.25
C LYS A 54 -5.14 -2.81 8.46
N ALA A 55 -3.81 -2.74 8.39
CA ALA A 55 -3.02 -2.07 9.43
C ALA A 55 -3.35 -0.57 9.51
N ALA A 56 -3.57 0.10 8.38
CA ALA A 56 -3.99 1.50 8.33
C ALA A 56 -5.41 1.70 8.93
N GLU A 57 -6.34 0.77 8.71
CA GLU A 57 -7.68 0.78 9.36
C GLU A 57 -7.57 0.68 10.89
N TRP A 58 -6.72 -0.20 11.40
CA TRP A 58 -6.48 -0.31 12.84
C TRP A 58 -5.80 0.94 13.42
N LYS A 59 -4.90 1.59 12.65
CA LYS A 59 -4.30 2.87 13.03
C LYS A 59 -5.36 3.97 13.14
N GLU A 60 -6.29 4.04 12.19
CA GLU A 60 -7.42 4.98 12.22
C GLU A 60 -8.28 4.76 13.48
N LYS A 61 -8.67 3.51 13.77
CA LYS A 61 -9.42 3.17 15.00
C LYS A 61 -8.64 3.56 16.26
N SER A 62 -7.37 3.22 16.35
CA SER A 62 -6.51 3.60 17.48
C SER A 62 -6.45 5.12 17.68
N THR A 63 -6.35 5.88 16.59
CA THR A 63 -6.29 7.35 16.66
C THR A 63 -7.62 7.95 17.10
N LYS A 64 -8.74 7.34 16.70
CA LYS A 64 -10.08 7.71 17.19
C LYS A 64 -10.21 7.54 18.71
N GLU A 65 -9.74 6.43 19.26
CA GLU A 65 -9.74 6.22 20.72
C GLU A 65 -8.82 7.21 21.45
N LYS A 66 -7.65 7.55 20.87
CA LYS A 66 -6.78 8.61 21.40
C LYS A 66 -7.47 9.99 21.45
N MET A 67 -8.35 10.29 20.48
CA MET A 67 -9.16 11.50 20.49
C MET A 67 -10.08 11.53 21.72
N VAL A 68 -10.74 10.42 22.02
CA VAL A 68 -11.62 10.31 23.21
C VAL A 68 -10.79 10.54 24.49
N GLN A 69 -9.66 9.84 24.64
CA GLN A 69 -8.77 9.98 25.80
C GLN A 69 -8.24 11.41 25.97
N SER A 70 -7.97 12.11 24.86
CA SER A 70 -7.42 13.48 24.89
C SER A 70 -8.36 14.51 25.54
N GLY A 71 -9.66 14.23 25.57
CA GLY A 71 -10.68 15.08 26.21
C GLY A 71 -11.05 14.67 27.62
N SER A 72 -10.54 13.55 28.11
CA SER A 72 -10.89 13.01 29.43
C SER A 72 -10.06 13.65 30.54
N TRP A 73 -10.64 13.72 31.73
CA TRP A 73 -9.91 14.10 32.93
C TRP A 73 -8.87 13.02 33.29
N MET A 74 -7.82 13.42 33.97
CA MET A 74 -6.90 12.47 34.60
C MET A 74 -7.60 11.76 35.74
N ASP A 75 -7.24 10.51 35.98
CA ASP A 75 -7.81 9.72 37.07
C ASP A 75 -7.50 10.36 38.44
N PRO A 76 -8.40 10.28 39.42
CA PRO A 76 -8.11 10.68 40.77
C PRO A 76 -7.01 9.81 41.38
N VAL A 77 -6.13 10.41 42.13
CA VAL A 77 -5.02 9.73 42.80
C VAL A 77 -5.40 9.48 44.26
N LEU A 78 -5.51 8.20 44.62
CA LEU A 78 -5.70 7.78 46.01
C LEU A 78 -4.30 7.58 46.64
N LYS A 79 -4.04 8.25 47.76
CA LYS A 79 -2.79 8.16 48.53
C LYS A 79 -3.02 7.61 49.90
N PHE A 80 -2.14 6.70 50.31
CA PHE A 80 -2.04 6.22 51.70
C PHE A 80 -0.72 6.74 52.24
N GLY A 81 -0.75 7.28 53.45
CA GLY A 81 0.44 7.83 54.08
C GLY A 81 0.42 7.67 55.61
N LEU A 82 1.58 7.63 56.22
CA LEU A 82 1.82 7.75 57.62
C LEU A 82 2.37 9.16 57.84
N LEU A 83 1.70 9.93 58.69
CA LEU A 83 2.07 11.35 58.95
C LEU A 83 2.79 11.47 60.27
N ASN A 84 3.88 12.22 60.26
CA ASN A 84 4.64 12.67 61.43
C ASN A 84 4.96 11.52 62.44
N VAL A 85 5.26 10.31 61.91
CA VAL A 85 5.67 9.17 62.74
C VAL A 85 7.09 9.44 63.24
N PRO A 86 7.32 9.39 64.57
CA PRO A 86 8.66 9.60 65.15
C PRO A 86 9.63 8.54 64.58
N ALA A 87 10.74 9.00 64.00
CA ALA A 87 11.72 8.11 63.37
C ALA A 87 12.43 7.16 64.36
N GLU A 88 12.51 7.55 65.66
CA GLU A 88 13.17 6.82 66.70
C GLU A 88 12.34 5.67 67.30
N SER A 89 10.97 5.82 67.44
CA SER A 89 10.12 4.88 68.06
C SER A 89 9.11 4.20 67.14
N PHE A 90 8.75 4.80 66.00
CA PHE A 90 7.66 4.41 65.13
C PHE A 90 6.30 4.28 65.85
N GLU A 91 6.11 4.95 66.98
CA GLU A 91 4.87 4.93 67.76
C GLU A 91 3.84 5.93 67.17
N PHE A 92 2.53 5.52 67.18
CA PHE A 92 1.45 6.34 66.61
C PHE A 92 0.64 7.10 67.70
N ASP A 93 0.93 6.88 68.97
CA ASP A 93 0.24 7.41 70.14
C ASP A 93 1.09 8.34 70.99
N ARG A 94 2.34 8.62 70.58
CA ARG A 94 3.26 9.46 71.34
C ARG A 94 3.14 10.96 71.01
N GLU A 95 2.89 11.29 69.77
CA GLU A 95 2.87 12.67 69.29
C GLU A 95 1.48 13.05 68.73
N PRO A 96 0.95 14.25 69.09
CA PRO A 96 -0.44 14.65 68.77
C PRO A 96 -0.74 14.74 67.28
N MET A 97 0.32 14.90 66.44
CA MET A 97 0.14 15.09 65.02
C MET A 97 0.42 13.81 64.20
N THR A 98 0.73 12.69 64.90
CA THR A 98 0.94 11.41 64.23
C THR A 98 -0.39 10.84 63.77
N GLY A 99 -0.45 10.29 62.57
CA GLY A 99 -1.67 9.67 62.06
C GLY A 99 -1.52 8.88 60.81
N LYS A 100 -2.52 8.08 60.50
CA LYS A 100 -2.67 7.30 59.28
C LYS A 100 -3.61 8.08 58.34
N GLN A 101 -3.13 8.42 57.15
CA GLN A 101 -3.89 9.27 56.23
C GLN A 101 -4.30 8.49 54.96
N ILE A 102 -5.54 8.71 54.57
CA ILE A 102 -6.04 8.37 53.24
C ILE A 102 -6.39 9.69 52.55
N ALA A 103 -5.85 9.96 51.40
CA ALA A 103 -6.13 11.18 50.65
C ALA A 103 -6.52 10.88 49.17
N LEU A 104 -7.57 11.54 48.72
CA LEU A 104 -8.00 11.53 47.32
C LEU A 104 -7.70 12.88 46.69
N THR A 105 -6.94 12.89 45.60
CA THR A 105 -6.54 14.11 44.87
C THR A 105 -7.06 14.04 43.45
N GLN A 106 -7.75 15.09 42.98
CA GLN A 106 -8.21 15.25 41.62
C GLN A 106 -7.61 16.51 41.02
N GLN A 107 -6.95 16.35 39.85
CA GLN A 107 -6.53 17.48 39.04
C GLN A 107 -7.64 17.88 38.06
N ILE A 108 -7.96 19.17 38.01
CA ILE A 108 -8.98 19.76 37.14
C ILE A 108 -8.26 20.78 36.25
N PRO A 109 -7.99 20.43 34.97
CA PRO A 109 -7.39 21.37 34.03
C PRO A 109 -8.29 22.61 33.84
N PHE A 110 -7.67 23.77 33.61
CA PHE A 110 -8.43 24.99 33.37
C PHE A 110 -9.48 24.79 32.26
N PRO A 111 -10.70 25.32 32.41
CA PRO A 111 -11.78 25.16 31.44
C PRO A 111 -11.33 25.51 30.01
N GLY A 112 -11.64 24.62 29.07
CA GLY A 112 -11.29 24.72 27.66
C GLY A 112 -9.90 24.19 27.27
N LYS A 113 -9.00 23.81 28.22
CA LYS A 113 -7.74 23.11 27.88
C LYS A 113 -7.99 21.76 27.25
N LEU A 114 -8.76 20.90 27.91
CA LEU A 114 -9.13 19.57 27.40
C LEU A 114 -9.92 19.65 26.09
N GLY A 115 -10.84 20.63 25.99
CA GLY A 115 -11.58 20.85 24.75
C GLY A 115 -10.69 21.25 23.57
N ALA A 116 -9.66 22.09 23.77
CA ALA A 116 -8.70 22.42 22.73
C ALA A 116 -7.83 21.21 22.34
N LYS A 117 -7.38 20.43 23.33
CA LYS A 117 -6.61 19.19 23.10
C LYS A 117 -7.43 18.14 22.35
N LYS A 118 -8.70 17.96 22.72
CA LYS A 118 -9.62 17.04 22.01
C LYS A 118 -9.85 17.45 20.56
N LYS A 119 -10.08 18.76 20.31
CA LYS A 119 -10.23 19.28 18.95
C LYS A 119 -8.96 19.09 18.09
N ALA A 120 -7.78 19.20 18.67
CA ALA A 120 -6.55 18.88 17.96
C ALA A 120 -6.45 17.39 17.64
N ALA A 121 -6.79 16.50 18.59
CA ALA A 121 -6.79 15.07 18.39
C ALA A 121 -7.88 14.61 17.37
N GLU A 122 -8.99 15.33 17.28
CA GLU A 122 -10.03 15.12 16.27
C GLU A 122 -9.51 15.41 14.86
N GLN A 123 -8.79 16.52 14.67
CA GLN A 123 -8.16 16.82 13.39
C GLN A 123 -7.05 15.81 13.03
N GLU A 124 -6.31 15.29 14.02
CA GLU A 124 -5.36 14.21 13.80
C GLU A 124 -6.06 12.92 13.34
N TRP A 125 -7.21 12.57 13.93
CA TRP A 125 -8.00 11.42 13.47
C TRP A 125 -8.48 11.61 12.03
N HIS A 126 -8.99 12.81 11.67
CA HIS A 126 -9.38 13.12 10.28
C HIS A 126 -8.20 13.04 9.31
N ALA A 127 -7.00 13.50 9.72
CA ALA A 127 -5.80 13.38 8.92
C ALA A 127 -5.42 11.91 8.68
N VAL A 128 -5.44 11.08 9.73
CA VAL A 128 -5.14 9.64 9.62
C VAL A 128 -6.20 8.90 8.79
N SER A 129 -7.47 9.28 8.89
CA SER A 129 -8.53 8.73 8.03
C SER A 129 -8.28 9.05 6.54
N ALA A 130 -7.89 10.28 6.25
CA ALA A 130 -7.51 10.68 4.89
C ALA A 130 -6.22 9.97 4.41
N ASP A 131 -5.22 9.77 5.29
CA ASP A 131 -4.02 8.98 4.98
C ASP A 131 -4.37 7.53 4.59
N ARG A 132 -5.33 6.89 5.29
CA ARG A 132 -5.79 5.55 4.92
C ARG A 132 -6.36 5.51 3.51
N LEU A 133 -7.16 6.52 3.14
CA LEU A 133 -7.68 6.62 1.77
C LEU A 133 -6.57 6.85 0.74
N GLU A 134 -5.53 7.62 1.07
CA GLU A 134 -4.36 7.79 0.20
C GLU A 134 -3.61 6.47 0.01
N LEU A 135 -3.41 5.69 1.09
CA LEU A 135 -2.79 4.35 1.02
C LEU A 135 -3.60 3.38 0.15
N GLU A 136 -4.93 3.44 0.23
CA GLU A 136 -5.81 2.66 -0.65
C GLU A 136 -5.60 3.04 -2.12
N ARG A 137 -5.52 4.34 -2.44
CA ARG A 137 -5.25 4.82 -3.81
C ARG A 137 -3.87 4.39 -4.31
N MET A 138 -2.87 4.46 -3.45
CA MET A 138 -1.52 3.97 -3.78
C MET A 138 -1.51 2.47 -4.06
N LEU A 139 -2.22 1.68 -3.25
CA LEU A 139 -2.36 0.23 -3.47
C LEU A 139 -3.03 -0.06 -4.81
N ILE A 140 -4.14 0.61 -5.13
CA ILE A 140 -4.84 0.47 -6.41
C ILE A 140 -3.89 0.78 -7.58
N HIS A 141 -3.14 1.86 -7.49
CA HIS A 141 -2.15 2.22 -8.51
C HIS A 141 -1.05 1.17 -8.68
N GLN A 142 -0.52 0.62 -7.58
CA GLN A 142 0.47 -0.45 -7.63
C GLN A 142 -0.07 -1.73 -8.26
N VAL A 143 -1.32 -2.12 -7.92
CA VAL A 143 -1.98 -3.28 -8.52
C VAL A 143 -2.18 -3.09 -10.02
N LYS A 144 -2.69 -1.92 -10.45
CA LYS A 144 -2.86 -1.60 -11.87
C LYS A 144 -1.53 -1.67 -12.62
N ASN A 145 -0.47 -1.07 -12.09
CA ASN A 145 0.86 -1.12 -12.71
C ASN A 145 1.40 -2.55 -12.83
N SER A 146 1.30 -3.34 -11.76
CA SER A 146 1.76 -4.74 -11.77
C SER A 146 0.95 -5.60 -12.74
N TYR A 147 -0.35 -5.34 -12.87
CA TYR A 147 -1.22 -6.01 -13.84
C TYR A 147 -0.80 -5.69 -15.29
N PHE A 148 -0.55 -4.41 -15.59
CA PHE A 148 -0.12 -3.98 -16.93
C PHE A 148 1.31 -4.45 -17.27
N ASP A 149 2.19 -4.60 -16.26
CA ASP A 149 3.49 -5.24 -16.44
C ASP A 149 3.34 -6.71 -16.84
N LEU A 150 2.49 -7.46 -16.14
CA LEU A 150 2.22 -8.86 -16.44
C LEU A 150 1.60 -9.03 -17.83
N TYR A 151 0.63 -8.17 -18.20
CA TYR A 151 0.06 -8.12 -19.53
C TYR A 151 1.12 -7.95 -20.63
N THR A 152 2.03 -6.98 -20.46
CA THR A 152 3.12 -6.74 -21.43
C THR A 152 4.04 -7.95 -21.56
N ILE A 153 4.35 -8.61 -20.47
CA ILE A 153 5.19 -9.82 -20.46
C ILE A 153 4.47 -10.96 -21.18
N ASP A 154 3.18 -11.19 -20.91
CA ASP A 154 2.40 -12.26 -21.55
C ASP A 154 2.28 -12.04 -23.07
N LYS A 155 2.04 -10.79 -23.52
CA LYS A 155 2.06 -10.45 -24.95
C LYS A 155 3.45 -10.66 -25.57
N SER A 156 4.51 -10.32 -24.83
CA SER A 156 5.88 -10.53 -25.31
C SER A 156 6.22 -12.02 -25.43
N ILE A 157 5.75 -12.88 -24.53
CA ILE A 157 5.92 -14.34 -24.61
C ILE A 157 5.20 -14.89 -25.85
N GLY A 158 3.98 -14.46 -26.13
CA GLY A 158 3.28 -14.85 -27.36
C GLY A 158 4.04 -14.46 -28.62
N ILE A 159 4.50 -13.21 -28.72
CA ILE A 159 5.26 -12.71 -29.88
C ILE A 159 6.58 -13.47 -30.05
N ILE A 160 7.30 -13.77 -28.97
CA ILE A 160 8.58 -14.49 -29.08
C ILE A 160 8.37 -15.95 -29.51
N SER A 161 7.29 -16.60 -29.05
CA SER A 161 6.93 -17.95 -29.50
C SER A 161 6.68 -17.97 -31.02
N GLU A 162 5.89 -17.03 -31.54
CA GLU A 162 5.66 -16.90 -33.00
C GLU A 162 6.97 -16.66 -33.77
N ASN A 163 7.92 -15.88 -33.19
CA ASN A 163 9.20 -15.63 -33.83
C ASN A 163 10.16 -16.83 -33.81
N ILE A 164 10.11 -17.65 -32.76
CA ILE A 164 10.85 -18.93 -32.73
C ILE A 164 10.35 -19.86 -33.84
N ASP A 165 9.03 -19.98 -34.02
CA ASP A 165 8.42 -20.79 -35.06
C ASP A 165 8.77 -20.26 -36.46
N LEU A 166 8.73 -18.94 -36.67
CA LEU A 166 9.09 -18.31 -37.94
C LEU A 166 10.59 -18.52 -38.25
N THR A 167 11.45 -18.33 -37.25
CA THR A 167 12.91 -18.52 -37.42
C THR A 167 13.24 -19.99 -37.67
N THR A 168 12.52 -20.94 -37.08
CA THR A 168 12.66 -22.36 -37.37
C THR A 168 12.36 -22.66 -38.84
N ARG A 169 11.32 -22.05 -39.42
CA ARG A 169 11.04 -22.15 -40.86
C ARG A 169 12.16 -21.52 -41.70
N PHE A 170 12.79 -20.43 -41.26
CA PHE A 170 13.92 -19.82 -41.95
C PHE A 170 15.15 -20.74 -41.95
N VAL A 171 15.43 -21.43 -40.83
CA VAL A 171 16.48 -22.47 -40.77
C VAL A 171 16.20 -23.54 -41.81
N GLU A 172 15.00 -24.10 -41.88
CA GLU A 172 14.60 -25.14 -42.83
C GLU A 172 14.77 -24.67 -44.31
N ILE A 173 14.37 -23.43 -44.62
CA ILE A 173 14.50 -22.86 -45.95
C ILE A 173 15.98 -22.71 -46.29
N ALA A 174 16.83 -22.19 -45.39
CA ALA A 174 18.26 -22.02 -45.60
C ALA A 174 18.96 -23.38 -45.79
N GLU A 175 18.65 -24.41 -45.01
CA GLU A 175 19.15 -25.78 -45.12
C GLU A 175 18.82 -26.42 -46.48
N ARG A 176 17.57 -26.33 -46.93
CA ARG A 176 17.16 -26.82 -48.25
C ARG A 176 17.89 -26.14 -49.36
N ARG A 177 18.10 -24.84 -49.32
CA ARG A 177 18.83 -24.10 -50.33
C ARG A 177 20.33 -24.44 -50.34
N TYR A 178 20.92 -24.63 -49.16
CA TYR A 178 22.29 -25.08 -49.04
C TYR A 178 22.44 -26.50 -49.59
N SER A 179 21.57 -27.42 -49.31
CA SER A 179 21.64 -28.82 -49.80
C SER A 179 21.57 -28.94 -51.32
N VAL A 180 20.84 -28.02 -51.98
CA VAL A 180 20.77 -28.00 -53.46
C VAL A 180 21.78 -27.05 -54.10
N GLY A 181 22.73 -26.51 -53.32
CA GLY A 181 23.82 -25.66 -53.81
C GLY A 181 23.42 -24.24 -54.20
N THR A 182 22.21 -23.78 -53.85
CA THR A 182 21.70 -22.43 -54.16
C THR A 182 21.74 -21.47 -52.95
N GLY A 183 22.16 -21.93 -51.78
CA GLY A 183 22.32 -21.17 -50.55
C GLY A 183 23.68 -21.30 -49.92
N LEU A 184 24.02 -20.41 -48.99
CA LEU A 184 25.29 -20.40 -48.26
C LEU A 184 25.14 -21.11 -46.92
N GLN A 185 26.14 -21.89 -46.50
CA GLN A 185 26.18 -22.48 -45.14
C GLN A 185 26.06 -21.39 -44.05
N GLN A 186 26.62 -20.21 -44.31
CA GLN A 186 26.58 -19.06 -43.43
C GLN A 186 25.12 -18.63 -43.11
N ASP A 187 24.19 -18.74 -44.05
CA ASP A 187 22.76 -18.38 -43.84
C ASP A 187 22.11 -19.33 -42.83
N VAL A 188 22.41 -20.65 -42.96
CA VAL A 188 21.93 -21.66 -41.97
C VAL A 188 22.44 -21.35 -40.59
N LEU A 189 23.76 -21.12 -40.43
CA LEU A 189 24.36 -20.82 -39.14
C LEU A 189 23.79 -19.52 -38.50
N LYS A 190 23.58 -18.48 -39.32
CA LYS A 190 22.95 -17.22 -38.84
C LYS A 190 21.51 -17.43 -38.39
N ALA A 191 20.74 -18.20 -39.12
CA ALA A 191 19.36 -18.53 -38.72
C ALA A 191 19.32 -19.29 -37.37
N GLN A 192 20.22 -20.29 -37.21
CA GLN A 192 20.36 -21.05 -35.97
C GLN A 192 20.78 -20.16 -34.79
N VAL A 193 21.74 -19.26 -34.97
CA VAL A 193 22.14 -18.29 -33.92
C VAL A 193 20.97 -17.36 -33.52
N GLU A 194 20.20 -16.87 -34.49
CA GLU A 194 19.10 -15.99 -34.20
C GLU A 194 17.95 -16.74 -33.46
N LYS A 195 17.68 -18.01 -33.86
CA LYS A 195 16.76 -18.86 -33.11
C LYS A 195 17.19 -19.02 -31.66
N SER A 196 18.49 -19.31 -31.41
CA SER A 196 19.00 -19.45 -30.03
C SER A 196 18.88 -18.16 -29.22
N LYS A 197 19.00 -16.97 -29.84
CA LYS A 197 18.75 -15.69 -29.16
C LYS A 197 17.30 -15.51 -28.79
N PHE A 198 16.33 -15.91 -29.63
CA PHE A 198 14.92 -15.87 -29.29
C PHE A 198 14.59 -16.88 -28.19
N GLU A 199 15.19 -18.07 -28.18
CA GLU A 199 15.06 -19.06 -27.11
C GLU A 199 15.60 -18.51 -25.79
N GLU A 200 16.77 -17.85 -25.77
CA GLU A 200 17.30 -17.15 -24.59
C GLU A 200 16.34 -16.06 -24.09
N GLN A 201 15.79 -15.24 -24.98
CA GLN A 201 14.81 -14.22 -24.60
C GLN A 201 13.53 -14.83 -24.02
N SER A 202 13.06 -15.97 -24.57
CA SER A 202 11.91 -16.70 -24.07
C SER A 202 12.14 -17.18 -22.62
N ILE A 203 13.31 -17.73 -22.33
CA ILE A 203 13.69 -18.13 -20.96
C ILE A 203 13.68 -16.92 -20.03
N ASN A 204 14.28 -15.80 -20.44
CA ASN A 204 14.33 -14.59 -19.67
C ASN A 204 12.91 -14.01 -19.37
N LEU A 205 12.01 -14.07 -20.34
CA LEU A 205 10.61 -13.64 -20.18
C LEU A 205 9.84 -14.57 -19.24
N GLY A 206 10.10 -15.89 -19.28
CA GLY A 206 9.51 -16.84 -18.34
C GLY A 206 9.82 -16.46 -16.87
N PHE A 207 11.09 -16.20 -16.56
CA PHE A 207 11.49 -15.75 -15.22
C PHE A 207 10.98 -14.35 -14.87
N LYS A 208 10.87 -13.42 -15.83
CA LYS A 208 10.22 -12.12 -15.60
C LYS A 208 8.75 -12.28 -15.26
N ARG A 209 8.04 -13.19 -15.94
CA ARG A 209 6.66 -13.51 -15.68
C ARG A 209 6.45 -14.04 -14.28
N GLU A 210 7.27 -15.00 -13.85
CA GLU A 210 7.22 -15.56 -12.49
C GLU A 210 7.37 -14.46 -11.43
N LYS A 211 8.37 -13.56 -11.59
CA LYS A 211 8.56 -12.43 -10.68
C LYS A 211 7.37 -11.47 -10.67
N ALA A 212 6.82 -11.12 -11.83
CA ALA A 212 5.68 -10.22 -11.93
C ALA A 212 4.41 -10.85 -11.29
N THR A 213 4.19 -12.15 -11.50
CA THR A 213 3.11 -12.92 -10.86
C THR A 213 3.25 -12.90 -9.33
N ALA A 214 4.44 -13.13 -8.80
CA ALA A 214 4.70 -13.08 -7.37
C ALA A 214 4.41 -11.69 -6.76
N VAL A 215 4.79 -10.61 -7.44
CA VAL A 215 4.49 -9.23 -7.00
C VAL A 215 2.98 -8.97 -6.97
N LEU A 216 2.26 -9.32 -8.02
CA LEU A 216 0.80 -9.11 -8.09
C LEU A 216 0.06 -9.96 -7.05
N ASN A 217 0.47 -11.23 -6.84
CA ASN A 217 -0.09 -12.08 -5.79
C ASN A 217 0.15 -11.50 -4.39
N ALA A 218 1.35 -10.98 -4.11
CA ALA A 218 1.66 -10.35 -2.83
C ALA A 218 0.77 -9.13 -2.55
N LEU A 219 0.50 -8.29 -3.56
CA LEU A 219 -0.43 -7.15 -3.43
C LEU A 219 -1.86 -7.61 -3.10
N MET A 220 -2.30 -8.77 -3.62
CA MET A 220 -3.60 -9.38 -3.36
C MET A 220 -3.63 -10.26 -2.10
N ASN A 221 -2.51 -10.36 -1.35
CA ASN A 221 -2.37 -11.26 -0.21
C ASN A 221 -2.66 -12.74 -0.55
N ARG A 222 -2.10 -13.21 -1.67
CA ARG A 222 -2.16 -14.60 -2.15
C ARG A 222 -0.77 -15.25 -2.07
N ALA A 223 -0.70 -16.57 -2.13
CA ALA A 223 0.57 -17.28 -2.24
C ALA A 223 1.33 -16.83 -3.50
N PRO A 224 2.64 -16.55 -3.43
CA PRO A 224 3.41 -15.95 -4.54
C PRO A 224 3.40 -16.77 -5.83
N ASP A 225 3.27 -18.07 -5.72
CA ASP A 225 3.26 -19.07 -6.79
C ASP A 225 1.88 -19.35 -7.40
N THR A 226 0.82 -18.68 -6.89
CA THR A 226 -0.53 -18.86 -7.42
C THR A 226 -0.59 -18.45 -8.88
N PRO A 227 -1.04 -19.34 -9.81
CA PRO A 227 -1.12 -19.01 -11.23
C PRO A 227 -2.06 -17.84 -11.50
N ILE A 228 -1.66 -16.97 -12.42
CA ILE A 228 -2.48 -15.85 -12.91
C ILE A 228 -2.47 -15.90 -14.44
N LEU A 229 -3.66 -15.80 -15.03
CA LEU A 229 -3.86 -15.43 -16.43
C LEU A 229 -4.48 -14.02 -16.44
N VAL A 230 -3.86 -13.09 -17.16
CA VAL A 230 -4.46 -11.78 -17.39
C VAL A 230 -5.32 -11.79 -18.65
N SER A 231 -6.34 -10.91 -18.71
CA SER A 231 -7.18 -10.78 -19.89
C SER A 231 -6.35 -10.39 -21.13
N ASP A 232 -6.64 -11.01 -22.26
CA ASP A 232 -5.94 -10.75 -23.52
C ASP A 232 -6.32 -9.41 -24.18
N GLU A 233 -7.48 -8.84 -23.81
CA GLU A 233 -7.95 -7.58 -24.38
C GLU A 233 -7.68 -6.41 -23.44
N LEU A 234 -6.79 -5.52 -23.87
CA LEU A 234 -6.56 -4.23 -23.25
C LEU A 234 -6.81 -3.14 -24.30
N LEU A 235 -7.95 -2.48 -24.18
CA LEU A 235 -8.26 -1.32 -25.03
C LEU A 235 -7.78 -0.04 -24.37
N PRO A 236 -7.13 0.87 -25.11
CA PRO A 236 -6.67 2.13 -24.57
C PRO A 236 -7.84 2.95 -24.00
N THR A 237 -7.72 3.32 -22.73
CA THR A 237 -8.71 4.11 -22.01
C THR A 237 -8.72 5.55 -22.52
N LYS A 238 -9.91 6.11 -22.77
CA LYS A 238 -10.05 7.53 -23.18
C LYS A 238 -10.25 8.42 -21.96
N ILE A 239 -9.52 9.52 -21.90
CA ILE A 239 -9.73 10.62 -20.94
C ILE A 239 -10.15 11.85 -21.72
N ASP A 240 -11.32 12.40 -21.38
CA ASP A 240 -11.89 13.60 -22.02
C ASP A 240 -11.73 14.87 -21.15
N LEU A 241 -10.95 14.78 -20.06
CA LEU A 241 -10.69 15.90 -19.13
C LEU A 241 -9.40 16.62 -19.51
N THR A 242 -9.42 17.94 -19.35
CA THR A 242 -8.23 18.79 -19.49
C THR A 242 -7.31 18.68 -18.28
N GLU A 243 -6.05 19.11 -18.44
CA GLU A 243 -5.08 19.14 -17.34
C GLU A 243 -5.56 20.05 -16.19
N GLU A 244 -6.18 21.18 -16.52
CA GLU A 244 -6.72 22.15 -15.56
C GLU A 244 -7.87 21.54 -14.74
N GLU A 245 -8.79 20.82 -15.38
CA GLU A 245 -9.89 20.13 -14.71
C GLU A 245 -9.39 19.04 -13.77
N LEU A 246 -8.35 18.29 -14.19
CA LEU A 246 -7.71 17.29 -13.35
C LEU A 246 -7.06 17.91 -12.11
N MET A 247 -6.38 19.06 -12.26
CA MET A 247 -5.79 19.79 -11.14
C MET A 247 -6.82 20.31 -10.16
N GLU A 248 -7.93 20.87 -10.64
CA GLU A 248 -9.01 21.34 -9.75
C GLU A 248 -9.70 20.18 -9.03
N LYS A 249 -9.93 19.06 -9.71
CA LYS A 249 -10.43 17.84 -9.05
C LYS A 249 -9.45 17.35 -7.99
N ALA A 250 -8.15 17.30 -8.28
CA ALA A 250 -7.12 16.86 -7.33
C ALA A 250 -7.08 17.72 -6.06
N LYS A 251 -7.15 19.04 -6.16
CA LYS A 251 -7.20 19.96 -5.02
C LYS A 251 -8.37 19.66 -4.06
N LYS A 252 -9.51 19.22 -4.61
CA LYS A 252 -10.74 18.96 -3.85
C LYS A 252 -10.80 17.53 -3.31
N LEU A 253 -10.33 16.55 -4.08
CA LEU A 253 -10.63 15.15 -3.86
C LEU A 253 -9.45 14.34 -3.33
N ARG A 254 -8.18 14.75 -3.64
CA ARG A 254 -7.02 13.96 -3.27
C ARG A 254 -6.89 13.81 -1.75
N PRO A 255 -6.86 12.56 -1.23
CA PRO A 255 -6.81 12.33 0.20
C PRO A 255 -5.55 12.90 0.88
N ALA A 256 -4.38 12.86 0.24
CA ALA A 256 -3.14 13.43 0.77
C ALA A 256 -3.26 14.94 1.04
N LEU A 257 -3.93 15.71 0.17
CA LEU A 257 -4.17 17.14 0.38
C LEU A 257 -5.17 17.39 1.51
N LYS A 258 -6.21 16.54 1.64
CA LYS A 258 -7.14 16.58 2.78
C LYS A 258 -6.42 16.29 4.10
N ALA A 259 -5.58 15.26 4.13
CA ALA A 259 -4.78 14.91 5.30
C ALA A 259 -3.86 16.08 5.73
N ALA A 260 -3.18 16.69 4.76
CA ALA A 260 -2.30 17.83 5.04
C ALA A 260 -3.08 19.05 5.57
N ARG A 261 -4.31 19.31 5.07
CA ARG A 261 -5.20 20.38 5.58
C ARG A 261 -5.60 20.10 7.02
N HIS A 262 -6.04 18.88 7.34
CA HIS A 262 -6.36 18.50 8.71
C HIS A 262 -5.16 18.61 9.65
N ARG A 263 -3.92 18.39 9.17
CA ARG A 263 -2.71 18.63 9.97
C ARG A 263 -2.44 20.10 10.24
N ILE A 264 -2.77 21.01 9.30
CA ILE A 264 -2.76 22.45 9.56
C ILE A 264 -3.75 22.79 10.69
N ASP A 265 -5.01 22.37 10.53
CA ASP A 265 -6.08 22.59 11.52
C ASP A 265 -5.71 22.02 12.88
N ARG A 266 -5.11 20.82 12.93
CA ARG A 266 -4.59 20.21 14.17
C ARG A 266 -3.56 21.12 14.85
N ASN A 267 -2.58 21.61 14.10
CA ASN A 267 -1.53 22.47 14.67
C ASN A 267 -2.07 23.81 15.13
N GLU A 268 -3.07 24.39 14.46
CA GLU A 268 -3.78 25.56 14.94
C GLU A 268 -4.50 25.32 16.27
N ARG A 269 -5.19 24.15 16.42
CA ARG A 269 -5.82 23.76 17.69
C ARG A 269 -4.79 23.50 18.79
N MET A 270 -3.63 22.93 18.44
CA MET A 270 -2.50 22.78 19.38
C MET A 270 -1.90 24.11 19.79
N MET A 271 -1.82 25.09 18.91
CA MET A 271 -1.43 26.45 19.26
C MET A 271 -2.44 27.10 20.24
N ASP A 272 -3.75 26.90 20.03
CA ASP A 272 -4.78 27.38 20.96
C ASP A 272 -4.67 26.69 22.33
N PHE A 273 -4.37 25.40 22.36
CA PHE A 273 -4.06 24.69 23.60
C PHE A 273 -2.82 25.27 24.27
N SER A 274 -1.75 25.52 23.52
CA SER A 274 -0.48 26.09 24.03
C SER A 274 -0.69 27.49 24.65
N LYS A 275 -1.56 28.32 24.06
CA LYS A 275 -1.95 29.60 24.66
C LYS A 275 -2.64 29.43 26.02
N LYS A 276 -3.48 28.39 26.16
CA LYS A 276 -4.19 28.09 27.40
C LYS A 276 -3.28 27.50 28.50
N LEU A 277 -2.09 27.02 28.19
CA LEU A 277 -1.11 26.59 29.19
C LEU A 277 -0.61 27.72 30.09
N LYS A 278 -0.87 28.99 29.72
CA LYS A 278 -0.61 30.16 30.58
C LYS A 278 -1.65 30.32 31.72
N LEU A 279 -2.74 29.56 31.69
CA LEU A 279 -3.80 29.61 32.69
C LEU A 279 -3.54 28.54 33.77
N PRO A 280 -3.87 28.84 35.07
CA PRO A 280 -3.63 27.91 36.16
C PRO A 280 -4.56 26.70 36.13
N ASP A 281 -4.05 25.50 36.44
CA ASP A 281 -4.86 24.34 36.71
C ASP A 281 -5.21 24.25 38.19
N LEU A 282 -6.37 23.63 38.49
CA LEU A 282 -6.90 23.46 39.80
C LEU A 282 -6.65 22.03 40.31
N GLY A 283 -6.09 21.87 41.49
CA GLY A 283 -6.05 20.60 42.21
C GLY A 283 -6.98 20.66 43.43
N VAL A 284 -7.83 19.65 43.57
CA VAL A 284 -8.66 19.50 44.78
C VAL A 284 -8.22 18.22 45.48
N ALA A 285 -7.93 18.31 46.76
CA ALA A 285 -7.62 17.13 47.56
C ALA A 285 -8.47 17.10 48.83
N MET A 286 -8.91 15.90 49.19
CA MET A 286 -9.62 15.59 50.44
C MET A 286 -8.81 14.49 51.13
N ALA A 287 -8.56 14.67 52.44
CA ALA A 287 -7.78 13.72 53.22
C ALA A 287 -8.45 13.46 54.55
N TYR A 288 -8.55 12.18 54.92
CA TYR A 288 -8.97 11.73 56.24
C TYR A 288 -7.73 11.19 56.95
N THR A 289 -7.48 11.70 58.18
CA THR A 289 -6.35 11.30 59.01
C THR A 289 -6.88 10.70 60.29
N GLN A 290 -6.71 9.40 60.49
CA GLN A 290 -6.97 8.68 61.70
C GLN A 290 -5.83 8.87 62.68
N ARG A 291 -6.18 9.27 63.92
CA ARG A 291 -5.18 9.41 64.98
C ARG A 291 -5.48 8.44 66.13
N ASN A 292 -4.44 7.97 66.81
CA ASN A 292 -4.58 7.19 68.04
C ASN A 292 -4.75 8.11 69.24
N GLU A 293 -5.38 7.56 70.30
CA GLU A 293 -5.38 8.19 71.63
C GLU A 293 -3.91 8.38 72.10
N LEU A 294 -3.61 9.50 72.72
CA LEU A 294 -2.28 9.81 73.16
C LEU A 294 -1.97 9.12 74.50
N THR A 295 -0.82 8.50 74.60
CA THR A 295 -0.30 7.89 75.82
C THR A 295 0.80 8.77 76.39
N GLY A 296 0.78 8.97 77.77
CA GLY A 296 1.82 9.74 78.46
C GLY A 296 1.33 11.10 79.03
N PRO A 297 2.25 12.09 79.23
CA PRO A 297 1.95 13.38 79.84
C PRO A 297 0.92 14.26 79.11
N MET A 298 0.65 13.98 77.86
CA MET A 298 -0.32 14.66 77.02
C MET A 298 -1.55 13.80 76.78
N MET A 299 -2.04 13.10 77.78
CA MET A 299 -3.29 12.30 77.66
C MET A 299 -4.44 13.09 77.06
N GLY A 300 -5.05 12.57 75.99
CA GLY A 300 -6.21 13.17 75.36
C GLY A 300 -6.73 12.29 74.18
N GLU A 301 -8.06 12.39 73.94
CA GLU A 301 -8.64 11.72 72.78
C GLU A 301 -8.05 12.24 71.45
N GLY A 302 -7.48 11.38 70.68
CA GLY A 302 -6.98 11.68 69.33
C GLY A 302 -8.15 11.82 68.36
N ALA A 303 -8.76 13.00 68.26
CA ALA A 303 -9.82 13.22 67.30
C ALA A 303 -9.30 13.11 65.85
N ASP A 304 -10.00 12.37 65.01
CA ASP A 304 -9.67 12.24 63.59
C ASP A 304 -9.82 13.57 62.84
N PHE A 305 -9.02 13.77 61.81
CA PHE A 305 -9.08 15.00 60.99
C PHE A 305 -9.60 14.73 59.59
N LEU A 306 -10.54 15.58 59.17
CA LEU A 306 -10.90 15.71 57.73
C LEU A 306 -10.29 17.02 57.24
N SER A 307 -9.44 16.92 56.22
CA SER A 307 -8.79 18.04 55.59
C SER A 307 -9.21 18.20 54.14
N MET A 308 -9.51 19.41 53.71
CA MET A 308 -9.76 19.75 52.32
C MET A 308 -8.70 20.81 51.90
N SER A 309 -8.13 20.62 50.71
CA SER A 309 -7.20 21.59 50.16
C SER A 309 -7.45 21.84 48.68
N VAL A 310 -7.19 23.09 48.27
CA VAL A 310 -7.30 23.52 46.88
C VAL A 310 -5.95 24.07 46.50
N ALA A 311 -5.36 23.59 45.43
CA ALA A 311 -4.07 23.98 44.92
C ALA A 311 -4.20 24.59 43.52
N PHE A 312 -3.52 25.67 43.23
CA PHE A 312 -3.47 26.30 41.93
C PHE A 312 -2.04 26.19 41.37
N SER A 313 -1.89 25.68 40.16
CA SER A 313 -0.61 25.71 39.46
C SER A 313 -0.38 27.10 38.83
N LEU A 314 0.39 27.95 39.48
CA LEU A 314 0.62 29.32 39.00
C LEU A 314 1.83 29.36 38.04
N PRO A 315 1.65 29.75 36.77
CA PRO A 315 2.75 29.94 35.83
C PRO A 315 3.47 31.28 36.11
N ILE A 316 4.28 31.34 37.17
CA ILE A 316 4.92 32.57 37.71
C ILE A 316 5.95 33.16 36.75
N LYS A 317 6.52 32.36 35.85
CA LYS A 317 7.46 32.85 34.83
C LYS A 317 6.87 32.58 33.42
N PRO A 318 5.84 33.32 32.98
CA PRO A 318 5.19 33.09 31.69
C PRO A 318 6.09 33.45 30.49
N GLY A 319 7.20 34.19 30.72
CA GLY A 319 8.06 34.70 29.67
C GLY A 319 8.92 33.67 28.95
N ASN A 320 9.28 32.55 29.60
CA ASN A 320 10.20 31.60 28.98
C ASN A 320 9.51 30.33 28.49
N ARG A 321 8.98 29.51 29.40
CA ARG A 321 8.47 28.18 29.02
C ARG A 321 7.17 28.23 28.19
N GLN A 322 6.15 28.94 28.69
CA GLN A 322 4.83 28.96 28.04
C GLN A 322 4.84 29.79 26.74
N SER A 323 5.62 30.91 26.74
CA SER A 323 5.76 31.72 25.53
C SER A 323 6.52 30.97 24.43
N SER A 324 7.60 30.28 24.79
CA SER A 324 8.34 29.44 23.85
C SER A 324 7.47 28.29 23.30
N LYS A 325 6.59 27.72 24.13
CA LYS A 325 5.63 26.69 23.63
C LYS A 325 4.62 27.25 22.64
N VAL A 326 4.20 28.48 22.76
CA VAL A 326 3.36 29.18 21.78
C VAL A 326 4.13 29.44 20.48
N GLU A 327 5.38 29.91 20.56
CA GLU A 327 6.21 30.14 19.37
C GLU A 327 6.57 28.84 18.65
N GLU A 328 6.85 27.75 19.40
CA GLU A 328 6.99 26.40 18.85
C GLU A 328 5.74 26.00 18.04
N SER A 329 4.55 26.13 18.64
CA SER A 329 3.29 25.79 17.97
C SER A 329 3.01 26.64 16.72
N LYS A 330 3.42 27.93 16.71
CA LYS A 330 3.35 28.78 15.51
C LYS A 330 4.28 28.28 14.39
N ALA A 331 5.49 27.84 14.76
CA ALA A 331 6.43 27.25 13.80
C ALA A 331 5.88 25.94 13.22
N GLU A 332 5.23 25.10 14.06
CA GLU A 332 4.57 23.87 13.62
C GLU A 332 3.41 24.13 12.63
N VAL A 333 2.61 25.21 12.84
CA VAL A 333 1.58 25.62 11.86
C VAL A 333 2.21 25.99 10.53
N ARG A 334 3.27 26.83 10.54
CA ARG A 334 3.98 27.21 9.30
C ARG A 334 4.59 26.00 8.59
N MET A 335 5.23 25.11 9.34
CA MET A 335 5.77 23.86 8.80
C MET A 335 4.68 23.01 8.12
N ALA A 336 3.49 22.89 8.71
CA ALA A 336 2.37 22.16 8.11
C ALA A 336 1.84 22.85 6.84
N GLN A 337 1.80 24.20 6.80
CA GLN A 337 1.43 24.96 5.60
C GLN A 337 2.41 24.73 4.46
N GLU A 338 3.72 24.78 4.72
CA GLU A 338 4.73 24.50 3.69
C GLU A 338 4.71 23.04 3.24
N SER A 339 4.42 22.11 4.15
CA SER A 339 4.21 20.70 3.79
C SER A 339 3.02 20.51 2.86
N TYR A 340 1.90 21.21 3.09
CA TYR A 340 0.76 21.23 2.17
C TYR A 340 1.15 21.77 0.80
N ASN A 341 1.88 22.90 0.74
CA ASN A 341 2.34 23.51 -0.50
C ASN A 341 3.25 22.56 -1.29
N ASN A 342 4.14 21.83 -0.60
CA ASN A 342 5.02 20.84 -1.21
C ASN A 342 4.22 19.67 -1.82
N ILE A 343 3.23 19.12 -1.09
CA ILE A 343 2.35 18.07 -1.60
C ILE A 343 1.59 18.58 -2.84
N LEU A 344 1.04 19.80 -2.79
CA LEU A 344 0.32 20.40 -3.92
C LEU A 344 1.22 20.55 -5.15
N ASN A 345 2.47 20.97 -4.97
CA ASN A 345 3.44 21.10 -6.07
C ASN A 345 3.77 19.71 -6.68
N ASN A 346 3.93 18.68 -5.84
CA ASN A 346 4.13 17.33 -6.33
C ASN A 346 2.92 16.82 -7.13
N VAL A 347 1.70 17.07 -6.65
CA VAL A 347 0.47 16.72 -7.38
C VAL A 347 0.42 17.38 -8.76
N LYS A 348 0.72 18.69 -8.83
CA LYS A 348 0.75 19.41 -10.10
C LYS A 348 1.78 18.82 -11.07
N ARG A 349 2.99 18.55 -10.57
CA ARG A 349 4.07 17.92 -11.34
C ARG A 349 3.63 16.55 -11.88
N ASP A 350 3.08 15.70 -11.00
CA ASP A 350 2.72 14.34 -11.36
C ASP A 350 1.60 14.31 -12.41
N ILE A 351 0.57 15.13 -12.24
CA ILE A 351 -0.50 15.27 -13.25
C ILE A 351 0.09 15.74 -14.60
N ARG A 352 0.96 16.75 -14.60
CA ARG A 352 1.59 17.26 -15.83
C ARG A 352 2.40 16.21 -16.56
N ILE A 353 3.24 15.45 -15.83
CA ILE A 353 4.06 14.39 -16.40
C ILE A 353 3.16 13.30 -17.02
N MET A 354 2.21 12.79 -16.23
CA MET A 354 1.35 11.68 -16.67
C MET A 354 0.42 12.09 -17.82
N PHE A 355 -0.07 13.32 -17.81
CA PHE A 355 -0.88 13.85 -18.92
C PHE A 355 -0.09 13.94 -20.22
N ALA A 356 1.17 14.38 -20.16
CA ALA A 356 2.08 14.38 -21.31
C ALA A 356 2.39 12.97 -21.80
N ASP A 357 2.57 12.00 -20.88
CA ASP A 357 2.81 10.60 -21.23
C ASP A 357 1.59 9.95 -21.89
N VAL A 358 0.37 10.25 -21.44
CA VAL A 358 -0.88 9.82 -22.10
C VAL A 358 -0.97 10.38 -23.52
N ALA A 359 -0.69 11.68 -23.69
CA ALA A 359 -0.71 12.32 -25.01
C ALA A 359 0.31 11.67 -25.96
N LYS A 360 1.56 11.50 -25.51
CA LYS A 360 2.62 10.82 -26.27
C LYS A 360 2.20 9.39 -26.65
N ALA A 361 1.71 8.61 -25.69
CA ALA A 361 1.34 7.21 -25.94
C ALA A 361 0.18 7.11 -26.94
N LYS A 362 -0.81 8.01 -26.88
CA LYS A 362 -1.93 8.09 -27.84
C LYS A 362 -1.43 8.33 -29.26
N GLU A 363 -0.53 9.29 -29.47
CA GLU A 363 0.05 9.56 -30.78
C GLU A 363 0.85 8.37 -31.30
N LEU A 364 1.66 7.73 -30.43
CA LEU A 364 2.44 6.56 -30.80
C LEU A 364 1.57 5.35 -31.14
N ILE A 365 0.49 5.07 -30.41
CA ILE A 365 -0.45 3.97 -30.70
C ILE A 365 -0.99 4.14 -32.12
N VAL A 366 -1.49 5.33 -32.46
CA VAL A 366 -2.01 5.63 -33.81
C VAL A 366 -0.93 5.45 -34.88
N LEU A 367 0.31 5.89 -34.62
CA LEU A 367 1.43 5.74 -35.56
C LEU A 367 1.80 4.26 -35.76
N TYR A 368 1.85 3.47 -34.70
CA TYR A 368 2.16 2.04 -34.77
C TYR A 368 1.08 1.26 -35.53
N GLU A 369 -0.20 1.50 -35.22
CA GLU A 369 -1.31 0.79 -35.85
C GLU A 369 -1.45 1.11 -37.35
N ASN A 370 -1.33 2.38 -37.72
CA ASN A 370 -1.66 2.79 -39.08
C ASN A 370 -0.45 2.84 -40.01
N GLN A 371 0.78 2.85 -39.50
CA GLN A 371 1.97 3.00 -40.34
C GLN A 371 3.05 1.96 -40.04
N ILE A 372 3.61 1.94 -38.81
CA ILE A 372 4.83 1.19 -38.51
C ILE A 372 4.62 -0.32 -38.67
N LEU A 373 3.58 -0.88 -38.02
CA LEU A 373 3.32 -2.31 -38.06
C LEU A 373 2.95 -2.80 -39.45
N PRO A 374 2.00 -2.18 -40.21
CA PRO A 374 1.67 -2.60 -41.56
C PRO A 374 2.87 -2.52 -42.54
N GLN A 375 3.70 -1.48 -42.44
CA GLN A 375 4.89 -1.32 -43.28
C GLN A 375 5.95 -2.37 -42.97
N ALA A 376 6.19 -2.67 -41.69
CA ALA A 376 7.18 -3.67 -41.28
C ALA A 376 6.73 -5.08 -41.68
N GLU A 377 5.43 -5.42 -41.56
CA GLU A 377 4.85 -6.70 -42.02
C GLU A 377 5.00 -6.84 -43.56
N GLN A 378 4.64 -5.80 -44.29
CA GLN A 378 4.79 -5.80 -45.74
C GLN A 378 6.28 -5.95 -46.17
N SER A 379 7.23 -5.28 -45.46
CA SER A 379 8.65 -5.37 -45.68
C SER A 379 9.16 -6.79 -45.45
N LEU A 380 8.76 -7.45 -44.35
CA LEU A 380 9.11 -8.83 -44.07
C LEU A 380 8.59 -9.78 -45.16
N ASN A 381 7.31 -9.66 -45.54
CA ASN A 381 6.67 -10.50 -46.53
C ASN A 381 7.37 -10.32 -47.93
N SER A 382 7.71 -9.10 -48.28
CA SER A 382 8.46 -8.79 -49.51
C SER A 382 9.87 -9.39 -49.49
N ALA A 383 10.60 -9.26 -48.36
CA ALA A 383 11.93 -9.82 -48.18
C ALA A 383 11.91 -11.37 -48.24
N LEU A 384 10.91 -12.01 -47.65
CA LEU A 384 10.74 -13.46 -47.71
C LEU A 384 10.53 -13.95 -49.13
N SER A 385 9.61 -13.30 -49.87
CA SER A 385 9.36 -13.60 -51.29
C SER A 385 10.61 -13.37 -52.15
N GLY A 386 11.33 -12.26 -51.92
CA GLY A 386 12.59 -11.93 -52.62
C GLY A 386 13.71 -12.92 -52.34
N TYR A 387 13.86 -13.38 -51.08
CA TYR A 387 14.82 -14.39 -50.70
C TYR A 387 14.55 -15.75 -51.38
N GLN A 388 13.29 -16.15 -51.50
CA GLN A 388 12.93 -17.41 -52.19
C GLN A 388 13.35 -17.44 -53.66
N VAL A 389 13.39 -16.27 -54.32
CA VAL A 389 13.77 -16.14 -55.72
C VAL A 389 15.20 -15.56 -55.97
N ASN A 390 16.04 -15.55 -54.97
CA ASN A 390 17.42 -15.03 -55.02
C ASN A 390 17.57 -13.52 -55.32
N LYS A 391 16.53 -12.71 -55.04
CA LYS A 391 16.59 -11.26 -55.24
C LYS A 391 16.96 -10.48 -53.97
N VAL A 392 16.83 -11.11 -52.80
CA VAL A 392 17.15 -10.54 -51.50
C VAL A 392 18.07 -11.51 -50.75
N ASP A 393 19.04 -11.00 -50.03
CA ASP A 393 19.93 -11.80 -49.19
C ASP A 393 19.27 -12.21 -47.87
N PHE A 394 19.83 -13.25 -47.23
CA PHE A 394 19.29 -13.78 -45.97
C PHE A 394 19.38 -12.77 -44.82
N ILE A 395 20.42 -11.95 -44.79
CA ILE A 395 20.63 -10.95 -43.75
C ILE A 395 19.49 -9.91 -43.76
N THR A 396 19.11 -9.45 -44.95
CA THR A 396 18.00 -8.52 -45.13
C THR A 396 16.66 -9.11 -44.66
N LEU A 397 16.37 -10.38 -44.98
CA LEU A 397 15.21 -11.09 -44.49
C LEU A 397 15.18 -11.15 -42.95
N LEU A 398 16.33 -11.54 -42.33
CA LEU A 398 16.46 -11.69 -40.90
C LEU A 398 16.31 -10.34 -40.18
N ASN A 399 16.90 -9.26 -40.68
CA ASN A 399 16.78 -7.92 -40.16
C ASN A 399 15.33 -7.41 -40.18
N ASN A 400 14.57 -7.68 -41.24
CA ASN A 400 13.17 -7.32 -41.33
C ASN A 400 12.33 -8.08 -40.28
N GLN A 401 12.59 -9.37 -40.02
CA GLN A 401 11.96 -10.14 -38.97
C GLN A 401 12.24 -9.52 -37.58
N ILE A 402 13.50 -9.25 -37.25
CA ILE A 402 13.91 -8.65 -35.98
C ILE A 402 13.26 -7.26 -35.79
N THR A 403 13.19 -6.48 -36.89
CA THR A 403 12.55 -5.16 -36.86
C THR A 403 11.06 -5.26 -36.53
N LEU A 404 10.31 -6.13 -37.22
CA LEU A 404 8.89 -6.35 -36.93
C LEU A 404 8.67 -6.87 -35.51
N PHE A 405 9.51 -7.84 -35.08
CA PHE A 405 9.47 -8.35 -33.70
C PHE A 405 9.60 -7.23 -32.67
N ASN A 406 10.59 -6.37 -32.79
CA ASN A 406 10.82 -5.25 -31.89
C ASN A 406 9.65 -4.24 -31.91
N PHE A 407 9.09 -3.97 -33.07
CA PHE A 407 7.93 -3.06 -33.19
C PHE A 407 6.68 -3.63 -32.54
N ARG A 408 6.40 -4.94 -32.69
CA ARG A 408 5.25 -5.58 -32.03
C ARG A 408 5.36 -5.55 -30.50
N ILE A 409 6.55 -5.84 -29.95
CA ILE A 409 6.79 -5.73 -28.49
C ILE A 409 6.63 -4.27 -28.02
N ASN A 410 7.21 -3.30 -28.75
CA ASN A 410 7.10 -1.90 -28.41
C ASN A 410 5.65 -1.39 -28.42
N TYR A 411 4.84 -1.84 -29.37
CA TYR A 411 3.43 -1.49 -29.44
C TYR A 411 2.67 -1.87 -28.15
N TYR A 412 2.79 -3.12 -27.69
CA TYR A 412 2.13 -3.55 -26.46
C TYR A 412 2.69 -2.86 -25.20
N ARG A 413 3.99 -2.53 -25.22
CA ARG A 413 4.60 -1.72 -24.17
C ARG A 413 4.01 -0.32 -24.12
N ILE A 414 3.78 0.34 -25.26
CA ILE A 414 3.18 1.67 -25.35
C ILE A 414 1.73 1.66 -24.83
N ILE A 415 0.94 0.64 -25.15
CA ILE A 415 -0.42 0.46 -24.60
C ILE A 415 -0.37 0.35 -23.08
N SER A 416 0.54 -0.48 -22.57
CA SER A 416 0.70 -0.64 -21.11
C SER A 416 1.15 0.67 -20.43
N GLU A 417 2.09 1.41 -21.00
CA GLU A 417 2.54 2.72 -20.51
C GLU A 417 1.41 3.74 -20.52
N HIS A 418 0.56 3.72 -21.53
CA HIS A 418 -0.66 4.55 -21.59
C HIS A 418 -1.57 4.27 -20.38
N GLU A 419 -1.93 3.02 -20.15
CA GLU A 419 -2.81 2.62 -19.06
C GLU A 419 -2.20 2.89 -17.66
N LYS A 420 -0.90 2.70 -17.50
CA LYS A 420 -0.18 3.08 -16.27
C LYS A 420 -0.20 4.58 -15.99
N SER A 421 -0.06 5.39 -17.05
CA SER A 421 -0.15 6.85 -16.92
C SER A 421 -1.54 7.29 -16.52
N ILE A 422 -2.59 6.65 -17.06
CA ILE A 422 -3.98 6.87 -16.62
C ILE A 422 -4.17 6.46 -15.15
N ALA A 423 -3.72 5.28 -14.77
CA ALA A 423 -3.78 4.84 -13.37
C ALA A 423 -3.03 5.81 -12.42
N GLY A 424 -1.94 6.41 -12.90
CA GLY A 424 -1.21 7.44 -12.19
C GLY A 424 -2.00 8.75 -12.06
N ILE A 425 -2.68 9.21 -13.10
CA ILE A 425 -3.58 10.38 -13.04
C ILE A 425 -4.70 10.11 -12.03
N GLU A 426 -5.34 8.94 -12.06
CA GLU A 426 -6.38 8.56 -11.10
C GLU A 426 -5.88 8.62 -9.66
N ALA A 427 -4.68 8.10 -9.41
CA ALA A 427 -4.04 8.18 -8.10
C ALA A 427 -3.72 9.62 -7.71
N ALA A 428 -3.22 10.45 -8.66
CA ALA A 428 -2.90 11.86 -8.41
C ALA A 428 -4.15 12.72 -8.17
N VAL A 429 -5.25 12.43 -8.82
CA VAL A 429 -6.54 13.13 -8.64
C VAL A 429 -7.31 12.60 -7.43
N GLY A 430 -7.14 11.32 -7.08
CA GLY A 430 -7.81 10.68 -5.95
C GLY A 430 -9.18 10.08 -6.31
N VAL A 431 -9.50 9.91 -7.60
CA VAL A 431 -10.75 9.31 -8.08
C VAL A 431 -10.49 8.38 -9.27
N ASN A 432 -11.41 7.47 -9.52
CA ASN A 432 -11.38 6.61 -10.70
C ASN A 432 -12.00 7.38 -11.88
N LEU A 433 -11.25 7.57 -12.97
CA LEU A 433 -11.67 8.33 -14.16
C LEU A 433 -12.39 7.45 -15.20
N THR A 434 -12.27 6.13 -15.11
CA THR A 434 -12.77 5.18 -16.10
C THR A 434 -14.24 4.80 -15.93
N ARG A 435 -14.84 5.08 -14.77
CA ARG A 435 -16.29 4.98 -14.57
C ARG A 435 -16.86 6.37 -14.84
N GLY A 436 -17.61 6.51 -15.94
CA GLY A 436 -18.30 7.74 -16.28
C GLY A 436 -19.08 8.29 -15.08
N ASP A 437 -18.50 9.27 -14.40
CA ASP A 437 -19.18 10.12 -13.41
C ASP A 437 -20.19 11.05 -14.13
N SER A 438 -21.14 10.43 -14.86
CA SER A 438 -22.29 11.16 -15.43
C SER A 438 -23.58 10.91 -14.64
N LYS A 439 -23.51 10.30 -13.44
CA LYS A 439 -24.66 10.15 -12.54
C LYS A 439 -24.23 10.28 -11.08
N ASN A 440 -24.03 11.47 -10.58
CA ASN A 440 -24.30 11.95 -9.23
C ASN A 440 -23.73 13.38 -9.08
N GLU A 441 -24.44 14.35 -9.61
CA GLU A 441 -24.54 15.70 -9.05
C GLU A 441 -25.78 15.77 -8.18
#